data_932454a9b462c9e90d8e5be6fd72b775
#
_entry.id   932454a9b462c9e90d8e5be6fd72b775
#
_cell.length_a   1.000
_cell.length_b   1.000
_cell.length_c   1.000
_cell.angle_alpha   90.00
_cell.angle_beta   90.00
_cell.angle_gamma   90.00
#
_symmetry.space_group_name_H-M   'P 1'
#
loop_
_entity.id
_entity.type
_entity.pdbx_description
1 polymer ?
#
loop_
_entity_poly.entity_id
_entity_poly.type
_entity_poly.pdbx_seq_one_letter_code
_entity_poly.pdbx_strand_id
1 'polypeptide(L)'
;ISTRKFQVLXWRDRLYGVLLYFXKGGLQLIFPDSWRLIDKINFVQRKILLNSIMYYQYDRNFISDFHYDDCCKKLVKLHKTYGPDFIDDSMYGYAFYDFDGSTGYHLYSRLTEEDKQWLGLIVQQKLDRKEW
;
A
#
# COMPACT_ATOMS: atom_id res chain seq x y z
N ILE A 1 26.42 -7.60 -5.19
CA ILE A 1 26.37 -7.65 -3.81
C ILE A 1 25.04 -7.18 -3.26
N SER A 2 24.60 -6.06 -3.62
CA SER A 2 23.34 -5.62 -3.12
C SER A 2 22.16 -6.36 -3.75
N THR A 3 22.34 -7.00 -4.90
CA THR A 3 21.23 -7.69 -5.52
C THR A 3 20.67 -8.81 -4.67
N ARG A 4 21.51 -9.41 -3.85
CA ARG A 4 21.02 -10.47 -2.99
C ARG A 4 20.06 -9.99 -1.93
N LYS A 5 20.08 -8.71 -1.63
CA LYS A 5 19.20 -8.15 -0.63
C LYS A 5 17.85 -7.76 -1.19
N PHE A 6 17.71 -7.71 -2.49
CA PHE A 6 16.46 -7.35 -3.11
C PHE A 6 15.63 -8.58 -3.37
N GLN A 7 14.36 -8.43 -3.18
CA GLN A 7 13.45 -9.52 -3.38
C GLN A 7 12.15 -8.99 -3.95
N VAL A 8 11.70 -9.60 -5.04
CA VAL A 8 10.43 -9.23 -5.62
C VAL A 8 9.39 -10.09 -4.93
N LEU A 9 8.53 -9.47 -4.17
CA LEU A 9 7.51 -10.21 -3.44
C LEU A 9 6.40 -10.68 -4.32
N UNK A 10 5.97 -9.94 -4.71
CA UNK A 10 4.89 -10.36 -5.44
C UNK A 10 5.32 -10.03 -6.74
N TRP A 11 4.98 -10.87 -7.51
CA TRP A 11 5.25 -10.59 -8.90
C TRP A 11 4.43 -9.39 -9.38
N ARG A 12 3.40 -9.11 -8.67
CA ARG A 12 2.60 -7.94 -8.94
C ARG A 12 3.40 -6.66 -8.76
N ASP A 13 4.21 -6.63 -7.72
CA ASP A 13 5.09 -5.49 -7.52
C ASP A 13 6.09 -5.38 -8.66
N ARG A 14 6.49 -6.51 -9.20
CA ARG A 14 7.40 -6.51 -10.34
C ARG A 14 6.77 -5.81 -11.55
N LEU A 15 5.47 -6.01 -11.75
CA LEU A 15 4.81 -5.36 -12.87
C LEU A 15 4.84 -3.84 -12.77
N TYR A 16 4.86 -3.32 -11.54
CA TYR A 16 4.93 -1.88 -11.33
C TYR A 16 6.36 -1.39 -11.14
N GLY A 17 7.32 -2.29 -11.10
CA GLY A 17 8.70 -1.90 -10.93
C GLY A 17 9.11 -1.63 -9.50
N VAL A 18 8.27 -2.00 -8.54
CA VAL A 18 8.58 -1.79 -7.13
C VAL A 18 9.23 -3.05 -6.58
N LEU A 19 10.34 -2.88 -5.89
CA LEU A 19 11.05 -3.99 -5.27
C LEU A 19 10.92 -3.92 -3.76
N LEU A 20 11.01 -5.07 -3.12
CA LEU A 20 11.08 -5.15 -1.68
C LEU A 20 12.50 -5.49 -1.29
N TYR A 21 13.02 -4.75 -0.31
CA TYR A 21 14.38 -4.83 0.13
C TYR A 21 14.42 -5.30 1.58
N PHE A 22 15.24 -6.33 1.78
CA PHE A 22 15.43 -6.81 3.16
C PHE A 22 16.57 -6.09 3.83
N UNK A 23 16.18 -5.36 4.68
CA UNK A 23 17.16 -4.64 5.35
C UNK A 23 17.20 -5.17 6.69
N LYS A 24 18.00 -4.67 7.41
CA LYS A 24 18.03 -4.95 8.81
C LYS A 24 16.70 -4.70 9.49
N GLY A 25 16.04 -3.65 9.15
CA GLY A 25 14.77 -3.33 9.77
C GLY A 25 13.58 -4.04 9.16
N GLY A 26 13.80 -4.97 8.28
CA GLY A 26 12.71 -5.70 7.64
C GLY A 26 12.56 -5.32 6.18
N LEU A 27 11.39 -5.58 5.63
CA LEU A 27 11.13 -5.32 4.22
C LEU A 27 10.90 -3.83 3.98
N GLN A 28 11.49 -3.33 2.92
CA GLN A 28 11.32 -1.92 2.53
C GLN A 28 11.00 -1.85 1.05
N LEU A 29 10.14 -0.89 0.71
CA LEU A 29 9.78 -0.67 -0.68
C LEU A 29 10.82 0.19 -1.37
N ILE A 30 11.18 -0.20 -2.58
CA ILE A 30 12.09 0.56 -3.42
C ILE A 30 11.36 0.86 -4.72
N PHE A 31 11.15 2.14 -4.97
CA PHE A 31 10.39 2.58 -6.13
C PHE A 31 11.30 2.87 -7.32
N PRO A 32 10.78 2.75 -8.54
CA PRO A 32 11.56 3.16 -9.70
C PRO A 32 11.93 4.64 -9.60
N ASP A 33 13.11 4.98 -10.10
CA ASP A 33 13.57 6.37 -10.05
C ASP A 33 12.66 7.31 -10.81
N SER A 34 11.97 6.80 -11.81
CA SER A 34 11.10 7.65 -12.63
C SER A 34 9.81 8.04 -11.94
N TRP A 35 9.48 7.41 -10.83
CA TRP A 35 8.21 7.70 -10.16
C TRP A 35 8.25 9.05 -9.46
N ARG A 36 7.16 9.80 -9.65
CA ARG A 36 6.96 11.04 -8.92
C ARG A 36 6.50 10.71 -7.50
N LEU A 37 6.59 11.71 -6.64
CA LEU A 37 6.13 11.53 -5.27
C LEU A 37 4.67 11.07 -5.22
N ILE A 38 3.83 11.67 -6.06
CA ILE A 38 2.41 11.30 -6.04
C ILE A 38 2.19 9.85 -6.49
N ASP A 39 3.05 9.34 -7.37
CA ASP A 39 2.94 7.95 -7.79
C ASP A 39 3.23 7.00 -6.62
N LYS A 40 4.22 7.35 -5.82
CA LYS A 40 4.54 6.56 -4.64
C LYS A 40 3.40 6.58 -3.64
N ILE A 41 2.81 7.75 -3.46
CA ILE A 41 1.68 7.89 -2.55
C ILE A 41 0.51 7.02 -2.99
N ASN A 42 0.17 7.10 -4.27
CA ASN A 42 -0.94 6.31 -4.79
C ASN A 42 -0.69 4.81 -4.61
N PHE A 43 0.53 4.37 -4.86
CA PHE A 43 0.87 2.96 -4.71
C PHE A 43 0.71 2.49 -3.26
N VAL A 44 1.27 3.26 -2.32
CA VAL A 44 1.22 2.83 -0.92
C VAL A 44 -0.19 2.94 -0.36
N GLN A 45 -0.94 3.98 -0.74
CA GLN A 45 -2.34 4.08 -0.34
C GLN A 45 -3.10 2.83 -0.76
N ARG A 46 -2.94 2.44 -2.02
CA ARG A 46 -3.67 1.27 -2.51
C ARG A 46 -3.23 -0.01 -1.82
N LYS A 47 -1.93 -0.14 -1.60
CA LYS A 47 -1.43 -1.33 -0.92
C LYS A 47 -2.03 -1.46 0.48
N ILE A 48 -2.09 -0.35 1.21
CA ILE A 48 -2.68 -0.36 2.53
C ILE A 48 -4.17 -0.68 2.47
N LEU A 49 -4.89 -0.08 1.52
CA LEU A 49 -6.32 -0.33 1.39
C LEU A 49 -6.61 -1.78 1.05
N LEU A 50 -5.88 -2.35 0.10
CA LEU A 50 -6.11 -3.74 -0.28
C LEU A 50 -5.88 -4.68 0.89
N ASN A 51 -4.83 -4.43 1.65
CA ASN A 51 -4.54 -5.30 2.78
C ASN A 51 -5.51 -5.07 3.94
N SER A 52 -5.99 -3.85 4.13
CA SER A 52 -7.02 -3.59 5.11
C SER A 52 -8.31 -4.31 4.78
N ILE A 53 -8.70 -4.26 3.51
CA ILE A 53 -9.91 -4.94 3.06
C ILE A 53 -9.78 -6.44 3.31
N MET A 54 -8.63 -7.00 2.96
CA MET A 54 -8.45 -8.43 3.19
C MET A 54 -8.49 -8.79 4.65
N TYR A 55 -7.88 -7.99 5.47
CA TYR A 55 -7.84 -8.27 6.89
C TYR A 55 -9.22 -8.16 7.55
N TYR A 56 -9.91 -7.06 7.27
CA TYR A 56 -11.15 -6.78 7.98
C TYR A 56 -12.39 -7.40 7.33
N GLN A 57 -12.37 -7.58 6.02
CA GLN A 57 -13.55 -8.11 5.33
C GLN A 57 -13.46 -9.60 5.02
N TYR A 58 -12.25 -10.12 4.87
CA TYR A 58 -12.07 -11.52 4.49
C TYR A 58 -11.30 -12.34 5.50
N ASP A 59 -10.86 -11.69 6.57
CA ASP A 59 -10.08 -12.36 7.63
C ASP A 59 -8.86 -13.07 7.04
N ARG A 60 -8.16 -12.39 6.14
CA ARG A 60 -6.97 -12.91 5.50
C ARG A 60 -5.80 -11.98 5.73
N ASN A 61 -4.62 -12.54 5.73
CA ASN A 61 -3.43 -11.79 6.07
C ASN A 61 -2.31 -12.20 5.11
N PHE A 62 -2.09 -11.42 4.06
CA PHE A 62 -1.11 -11.78 3.05
C PHE A 62 0.24 -11.13 3.24
N ILE A 63 0.31 -10.10 4.07
CA ILE A 63 1.60 -9.54 4.45
C ILE A 63 1.68 -9.56 5.96
N SER A 64 2.90 -9.56 6.48
CA SER A 64 3.07 -9.59 7.92
C SER A 64 2.58 -8.27 8.54
N ASP A 65 2.24 -8.33 9.81
CA ASP A 65 1.86 -7.13 10.53
C ASP A 65 2.98 -6.10 10.49
N PHE A 66 4.22 -6.58 10.59
CA PHE A 66 5.36 -5.70 10.53
C PHE A 66 5.44 -4.96 9.19
N HIS A 67 5.23 -5.69 8.12
CA HIS A 67 5.26 -5.07 6.79
C HIS A 67 4.13 -4.07 6.62
N TYR A 68 2.95 -4.43 7.10
CA TYR A 68 1.81 -3.53 7.02
C TYR A 68 2.08 -2.23 7.80
N ASP A 69 2.60 -2.37 9.02
CA ASP A 69 2.93 -1.20 9.82
C ASP A 69 3.98 -0.33 9.15
N ASP A 70 4.95 -0.98 8.51
CA ASP A 70 6.00 -0.25 7.81
C ASP A 70 5.43 0.55 6.65
N CYS A 71 4.50 -0.04 5.91
CA CYS A 71 3.81 0.69 4.84
C CYS A 71 3.06 1.89 5.39
N CYS A 72 2.39 1.72 6.53
CA CYS A 72 1.66 2.83 7.13
C CYS A 72 2.58 3.96 7.52
N LYS A 73 3.71 3.63 8.12
CA LYS A 73 4.68 4.65 8.51
C LYS A 73 5.27 5.36 7.31
N LYS A 74 5.54 4.59 6.26
CA LYS A 74 6.07 5.15 5.04
C LYS A 74 5.07 6.13 4.42
N LEU A 75 3.80 5.77 4.44
CA LEU A 75 2.79 6.64 3.86
C LEU A 75 2.68 7.96 4.62
N VAL A 76 2.76 7.90 5.94
CA VAL A 76 2.71 9.14 6.72
C VAL A 76 3.86 10.07 6.31
N LYS A 77 5.04 9.53 6.11
CA LYS A 77 6.17 10.34 5.67
C LYS A 77 5.97 10.91 4.28
N LEU A 78 5.44 10.08 3.38
CA LEU A 78 5.17 10.55 2.03
C LEU A 78 4.14 11.67 2.02
N HIS A 79 3.08 11.52 2.82
CA HIS A 79 2.07 12.57 2.91
C HIS A 79 2.66 13.86 3.44
N LYS A 80 3.50 13.78 4.46
CA LYS A 80 4.13 14.98 5.00
C LYS A 80 5.02 15.66 3.98
N THR A 81 5.77 14.87 3.24
CA THR A 81 6.65 15.42 2.22
C THR A 81 5.87 16.13 1.13
N TYR A 82 4.75 15.54 0.73
CA TYR A 82 3.93 16.13 -0.33
C TYR A 82 3.18 17.37 0.15
N GLY A 83 2.74 17.34 1.40
CA GLY A 83 1.93 18.42 1.95
C GLY A 83 0.45 18.08 1.86
N PRO A 84 -0.40 18.95 2.44
CA PRO A 84 -1.82 18.64 2.57
C PRO A 84 -2.56 18.47 1.23
N ASP A 85 -1.99 18.92 0.15
CA ASP A 85 -2.61 18.75 -1.15
C ASP A 85 -2.73 17.28 -1.56
N PHE A 86 -2.05 16.36 -0.87
CA PHE A 86 -2.21 14.94 -1.18
C PHE A 86 -3.68 14.52 -1.08
N ILE A 87 -4.45 15.20 -0.23
CA ILE A 87 -5.86 14.85 -0.05
C ILE A 87 -6.63 14.95 -1.37
N ASP A 88 -6.36 15.99 -2.13
CA ASP A 88 -7.04 16.19 -3.40
C ASP A 88 -6.28 15.56 -4.58
N ASP A 89 -4.97 15.48 -4.49
CA ASP A 89 -4.15 15.09 -5.63
C ASP A 89 -3.94 13.59 -5.75
N SER A 90 -4.07 12.85 -4.66
CA SER A 90 -3.87 11.41 -4.72
C SER A 90 -5.19 10.67 -4.92
N MET A 91 -5.10 9.43 -5.35
CA MET A 91 -6.29 8.66 -5.68
C MET A 91 -7.23 8.46 -4.52
N TYR A 92 -6.68 8.16 -3.35
CA TYR A 92 -7.50 7.84 -2.18
C TYR A 92 -7.26 8.81 -1.04
N GLY A 93 -6.73 10.00 -1.36
CA GLY A 93 -6.42 10.98 -0.34
C GLY A 93 -7.60 11.30 0.55
N TYR A 94 -8.80 11.32 -0.01
CA TYR A 94 -9.99 11.64 0.76
C TYR A 94 -10.21 10.66 1.91
N ALA A 95 -9.73 9.43 1.78
CA ALA A 95 -9.90 8.44 2.84
C ALA A 95 -8.78 8.51 3.87
N PHE A 96 -7.67 9.14 3.52
CA PHE A 96 -6.48 9.18 4.36
C PHE A 96 -6.23 10.55 5.00
N TYR A 97 -7.21 11.44 4.97
CA TYR A 97 -6.97 12.83 5.34
C TYR A 97 -6.40 13.01 6.76
N ASP A 98 -6.76 12.13 7.67
CA ASP A 98 -6.24 12.21 9.04
C ASP A 98 -5.39 11.01 9.42
N PHE A 99 -4.86 10.32 8.44
CA PHE A 99 -4.14 9.08 8.67
C PHE A 99 -2.83 9.36 9.43
N ASP A 100 -2.67 8.71 10.57
CA ASP A 100 -1.48 8.88 11.40
C ASP A 100 -0.61 7.63 11.46
N GLY A 101 -0.97 6.61 10.70
CA GLY A 101 -0.18 5.39 10.63
C GLY A 101 -0.52 4.37 11.69
N SER A 102 -1.49 4.63 12.53
CA SER A 102 -1.76 3.73 13.65
C SER A 102 -2.67 2.56 13.29
N THR A 103 -3.66 2.77 12.44
CA THR A 103 -4.57 1.71 12.07
C THR A 103 -5.30 2.03 10.79
N GLY A 104 -5.62 0.99 10.04
CA GLY A 104 -6.42 1.13 8.85
C GLY A 104 -7.87 0.77 9.02
N TYR A 105 -8.31 0.60 10.26
CA TYR A 105 -9.65 0.12 10.53
C TYR A 105 -10.75 0.97 9.89
N HIS A 106 -10.61 2.27 9.93
CA HIS A 106 -11.66 3.17 9.43
C HIS A 106 -11.60 3.45 7.94
N LEU A 107 -10.54 3.02 7.28
CA LEU A 107 -10.33 3.42 5.89
C LEU A 107 -11.43 2.90 4.97
N TYR A 108 -11.81 1.64 5.13
CA TYR A 108 -12.79 1.04 4.24
C TYR A 108 -14.12 1.81 4.27
N SER A 109 -14.56 2.17 5.46
CA SER A 109 -15.86 2.81 5.60
C SER A 109 -15.89 4.19 4.95
N ARG A 110 -14.74 4.81 4.74
CA ARG A 110 -14.65 6.12 4.12
C ARG A 110 -14.68 6.08 2.61
N LEU A 111 -14.46 4.92 2.04
CA LEU A 111 -14.37 4.80 0.58
C LEU A 111 -15.72 5.02 -0.08
N THR A 112 -15.71 5.61 -1.27
CA THR A 112 -16.91 5.68 -2.08
C THR A 112 -17.34 4.28 -2.48
N GLU A 113 -18.60 4.11 -2.84
CA GLU A 113 -19.07 2.81 -3.30
C GLU A 113 -18.31 2.34 -4.53
N GLU A 114 -18.00 3.26 -5.41
CA GLU A 114 -17.25 2.94 -6.61
C GLU A 114 -15.86 2.39 -6.25
N ASP A 115 -15.16 3.06 -5.34
CA ASP A 115 -13.85 2.60 -4.94
C ASP A 115 -13.92 1.28 -4.18
N LYS A 116 -14.95 1.08 -3.36
CA LYS A 116 -15.13 -0.18 -2.68
C LYS A 116 -15.27 -1.32 -3.68
N GLN A 117 -16.07 -1.11 -4.72
CA GLN A 117 -16.25 -2.15 -5.74
C GLN A 117 -14.98 -2.43 -6.50
N TRP A 118 -14.29 -1.38 -6.89
CA TRP A 118 -13.05 -1.54 -7.65
C TRP A 118 -11.99 -2.28 -6.85
N LEU A 119 -11.76 -1.83 -5.63
CA LEU A 119 -10.76 -2.47 -4.79
C LEU A 119 -11.19 -3.89 -4.39
N GLY A 120 -12.48 -4.09 -4.21
CA GLY A 120 -13.00 -5.41 -3.91
C GLY A 120 -12.75 -6.40 -5.03
N LEU A 121 -12.87 -5.95 -6.28
CA LEU A 121 -12.57 -6.81 -7.41
C LEU A 121 -11.10 -7.21 -7.42
N ILE A 122 -10.22 -6.25 -7.11
CA ILE A 122 -8.80 -6.55 -7.06
C ILE A 122 -8.51 -7.57 -5.96
N VAL A 123 -9.11 -7.38 -4.80
CA VAL A 123 -8.92 -8.31 -3.70
C VAL A 123 -9.40 -9.70 -4.08
N GLN A 124 -10.56 -9.78 -4.73
CA GLN A 124 -11.10 -11.07 -5.13
C GLN A 124 -10.19 -11.79 -6.11
N GLN A 125 -9.63 -11.04 -7.06
CA GLN A 125 -8.68 -11.64 -8.00
C GLN A 125 -7.47 -12.20 -7.29
N LYS A 126 -6.97 -11.47 -6.30
CA LYS A 126 -5.80 -11.94 -5.55
C LYS A 126 -6.12 -13.18 -4.74
N LEU A 127 -7.28 -13.21 -4.14
CA LEU A 127 -7.71 -14.39 -3.38
C LEU A 127 -7.84 -15.60 -4.28
N ASP A 128 -8.44 -15.41 -5.45
CA ASP A 128 -8.64 -16.50 -6.40
C ASP A 128 -7.32 -17.07 -6.90
N ARG A 129 -6.36 -16.21 -7.14
CA ARG A 129 -5.08 -16.62 -7.67
C ARG A 129 -4.07 -16.97 -6.59
N LYS A 130 -4.40 -16.63 -5.36
CA LYS A 130 -3.48 -16.85 -4.23
C LYS A 130 -2.15 -16.15 -4.44
N GLU A 131 -2.21 -14.93 -4.98
CA GLU A 131 -1.01 -14.16 -5.24
C GLU A 131 -1.03 -12.84 -4.52
N TRP A 132 0.15 -12.48 -4.01
CA TRP A 132 0.43 -11.17 -3.40
C TRP A 132 1.87 -10.74 -3.58
#